data_1e524ad994c114b7172fa7610ad13ca0
#
_entry.id   1e524ad994c114b7172fa7610ad13ca0
#
_cell.length_a   1.000
_cell.length_b   1.000
_cell.length_c   1.000
_cell.angle_alpha   90.00
_cell.angle_beta   90.00
_cell.angle_gamma   90.00
#
_symmetry.space_group_name_H-M   'P 1'
#
loop_
_entity.id
_entity.type
_entity.pdbx_description
1 polymer ?
#
loop_
_entity_poly.entity_id
_entity_poly.type
_entity_poly.pdbx_seq_one_letter_code
_entity_poly.pdbx_strand_id
1 'polypeptide(L)'
;LLLAKSFLESSSENPEAIRMARREGQRDNSPVVIQAQREKTVAEVTLLDLNQQALRTFDEEVSDSNNQTATETRAFPGGYLLLPSERRAAEVLETLGLNLTALETPLAAKVQAYTLISDRLSPKPFEGFFERIVRAETRDTTVTLPVGAWWIPANQTRFHLTKELLEPEGINGFVRYRVIDPTTDQAFPVYRILP
;
A
#
# COMPACT_ATOMS: atom_id res chain seq x y z
N LEU A 1 -8.14 20.73 -18.20
CA LEU A 1 -7.36 21.96 -17.94
C LEU A 1 -7.94 22.78 -16.78
N LEU A 2 -9.28 23.02 -16.76
CA LEU A 2 -9.96 23.80 -15.69
C LEU A 2 -9.81 23.17 -14.30
N LEU A 3 -9.98 21.85 -14.16
CA LEU A 3 -9.81 21.15 -12.88
C LEU A 3 -8.38 21.25 -12.33
N ALA A 4 -7.37 21.08 -13.20
CA ALA A 4 -5.99 21.21 -12.80
C ALA A 4 -5.66 22.66 -12.35
N LYS A 5 -6.19 23.65 -13.04
CA LYS A 5 -6.04 25.05 -12.67
C LYS A 5 -6.67 25.34 -11.32
N SER A 6 -7.93 24.95 -11.12
CA SER A 6 -8.65 25.12 -9.84
C SER A 6 -7.92 24.42 -8.66
N PHE A 7 -7.39 23.21 -8.88
CA PHE A 7 -6.59 22.51 -7.87
C PHE A 7 -5.31 23.29 -7.50
N LEU A 8 -4.57 23.81 -8.50
CA LEU A 8 -3.35 24.57 -8.27
C LEU A 8 -3.65 25.89 -7.55
N GLU A 9 -4.71 26.60 -7.94
CA GLU A 9 -5.15 27.83 -7.30
C GLU A 9 -5.51 27.57 -5.82
N SER A 10 -6.38 26.60 -5.55
CA SER A 10 -6.76 26.22 -4.17
C SER A 10 -5.55 25.79 -3.34
N SER A 11 -4.60 25.05 -3.94
CA SER A 11 -3.37 24.64 -3.26
C SER A 11 -2.45 25.81 -2.93
N SER A 12 -2.39 26.82 -3.81
CA SER A 12 -1.60 28.04 -3.59
C SER A 12 -2.20 28.97 -2.52
N GLU A 13 -3.51 28.94 -2.35
CA GLU A 13 -4.23 29.72 -1.36
C GLU A 13 -4.16 29.10 0.06
N ASN A 14 -3.93 27.79 0.15
CA ASN A 14 -3.93 27.04 1.40
C ASN A 14 -2.63 26.27 1.70
N PRO A 15 -1.44 26.88 1.52
CA PRO A 15 -0.17 26.15 1.62
C PRO A 15 0.10 25.61 3.03
N GLU A 16 -0.31 26.31 4.06
CA GLU A 16 -0.10 25.88 5.47
C GLU A 16 -1.01 24.70 5.82
N ALA A 17 -2.27 24.71 5.39
CA ALA A 17 -3.20 23.59 5.60
C ALA A 17 -2.67 22.30 4.94
N ILE A 18 -2.15 22.40 3.73
CA ILE A 18 -1.54 21.26 3.03
C ILE A 18 -0.29 20.76 3.75
N ARG A 19 0.58 21.67 4.24
CA ARG A 19 1.76 21.28 5.01
C ARG A 19 1.38 20.60 6.33
N MET A 20 0.36 21.10 7.01
CA MET A 20 -0.16 20.50 8.25
C MET A 20 -0.72 19.11 8.00
N ALA A 21 -1.63 18.96 7.04
CA ALA A 21 -2.20 17.65 6.67
C ALA A 21 -1.11 16.64 6.29
N ARG A 22 -0.08 17.07 5.55
CA ARG A 22 1.06 16.23 5.24
C ARG A 22 1.85 15.79 6.48
N ARG A 23 2.10 16.70 7.43
CA ARG A 23 2.80 16.38 8.68
C ARG A 23 2.00 15.44 9.56
N GLU A 24 0.69 15.64 9.64
CA GLU A 24 -0.23 14.75 10.35
C GLU A 24 -0.24 13.35 9.75
N GLY A 25 -0.38 13.25 8.43
CA GLY A 25 -0.32 11.98 7.74
C GLY A 25 1.02 11.24 7.90
N GLN A 26 2.14 11.97 8.03
CA GLN A 26 3.45 11.37 8.31
C GLN A 26 3.59 10.82 9.73
N ARG A 27 2.80 11.32 10.68
CA ARG A 27 2.79 10.88 12.08
C ARG A 27 1.73 9.83 12.36
N ASP A 28 0.91 9.53 11.37
CA ASP A 28 -0.14 8.54 11.50
C ASP A 28 0.46 7.13 11.61
N ASN A 29 0.38 6.57 12.81
CA ASN A 29 0.79 5.20 13.13
C ASN A 29 -0.43 4.28 13.27
N SER A 30 -1.54 4.63 12.66
CA SER A 30 -2.74 3.79 12.62
C SER A 30 -2.42 2.42 12.02
N PRO A 31 -3.17 1.37 12.42
CA PRO A 31 -3.00 0.06 11.84
C PRO A 31 -3.05 0.09 10.30
N VAL A 32 -2.21 -0.74 9.68
CA VAL A 32 -2.19 -0.89 8.23
C VAL A 32 -3.44 -1.59 7.78
N VAL A 33 -4.24 -0.97 6.94
CA VAL A 33 -5.41 -1.60 6.34
C VAL A 33 -4.94 -2.57 5.26
N ILE A 34 -5.23 -3.85 5.45
CA ILE A 34 -4.87 -4.92 4.52
C ILE A 34 -6.01 -5.19 3.55
N GLN A 35 -7.25 -5.13 4.07
CA GLN A 35 -8.45 -5.25 3.27
C GLN A 35 -9.49 -4.25 3.74
N ALA A 36 -10.20 -3.69 2.77
CA ALA A 36 -11.33 -2.82 3.01
C ALA A 36 -12.49 -3.20 2.08
N GLN A 37 -13.69 -3.00 2.55
CA GLN A 37 -14.91 -3.14 1.78
C GLN A 37 -15.51 -1.76 1.53
N ARG A 38 -15.86 -1.49 0.29
CA ARG A 38 -16.62 -0.28 -0.06
C ARG A 38 -18.05 -0.47 0.38
N GLU A 39 -18.58 0.51 1.07
CA GLU A 39 -19.99 0.52 1.42
C GLU A 39 -20.79 1.00 0.21
N LYS A 40 -21.93 0.34 0.02
CA LYS A 40 -22.93 0.80 -0.91
C LYS A 40 -23.86 1.74 -0.15
N THR A 41 -24.07 2.91 -0.70
CA THR A 41 -24.97 3.92 -0.16
C THR A 41 -25.85 4.46 -1.26
N VAL A 42 -27.06 4.87 -0.91
CA VAL A 42 -27.91 5.62 -1.84
C VAL A 42 -27.46 7.06 -1.81
N ALA A 43 -27.06 7.57 -2.95
CA ALA A 43 -26.66 8.96 -3.11
C ALA A 43 -27.47 9.64 -4.22
N GLU A 44 -27.73 10.90 -4.02
CA GLU A 44 -28.32 11.75 -5.04
C GLU A 44 -27.27 12.06 -6.12
N VAL A 45 -27.50 11.56 -7.32
CA VAL A 45 -26.60 11.75 -8.47
C VAL A 45 -27.28 12.64 -9.49
N THR A 46 -26.67 13.78 -9.78
CA THR A 46 -27.14 14.71 -10.81
C THR A 46 -26.36 14.52 -12.09
N LEU A 47 -27.05 14.15 -13.16
CA LEU A 47 -26.49 13.90 -14.49
C LEU A 47 -27.12 14.85 -15.51
N LEU A 48 -26.37 15.16 -16.58
CA LEU A 48 -26.89 15.88 -17.73
C LEU A 48 -27.58 14.90 -18.69
N ASP A 49 -28.90 15.03 -18.83
CA ASP A 49 -29.66 14.34 -19.87
C ASP A 49 -29.35 15.00 -21.22
N LEU A 50 -28.60 14.31 -22.06
CA LEU A 50 -28.17 14.81 -23.36
C LEU A 50 -29.31 15.01 -24.36
N ASN A 51 -30.41 14.25 -24.23
CA ASN A 51 -31.56 14.35 -25.10
C ASN A 51 -32.42 15.59 -24.79
N GLN A 52 -32.52 15.90 -23.50
CA GLN A 52 -33.34 17.02 -23.01
C GLN A 52 -32.51 18.26 -22.70
N GLN A 53 -31.18 18.13 -22.74
CA GLN A 53 -30.21 19.19 -22.38
C GLN A 53 -30.51 19.79 -21.00
N ALA A 54 -30.94 18.97 -20.06
CA ALA A 54 -31.37 19.35 -18.73
C ALA A 54 -30.68 18.47 -17.67
N LEU A 55 -30.44 19.05 -16.51
CA LEU A 55 -29.96 18.29 -15.35
C LEU A 55 -31.10 17.45 -14.78
N ARG A 56 -30.80 16.19 -14.50
CA ARG A 56 -31.70 15.28 -13.80
C ARG A 56 -31.02 14.68 -12.61
N THR A 57 -31.74 14.58 -11.53
CA THR A 57 -31.29 14.02 -10.27
C THR A 57 -31.99 12.69 -10.02
N PHE A 58 -31.23 11.69 -9.60
CA PHE A 58 -31.69 10.34 -9.29
C PHE A 58 -31.10 9.91 -7.96
N ASP A 59 -31.84 9.12 -7.21
CA ASP A 59 -31.32 8.35 -6.08
C ASP A 59 -30.80 7.02 -6.62
N GLU A 60 -29.48 6.85 -6.58
CA GLU A 60 -28.81 5.66 -7.10
C GLU A 60 -27.94 4.98 -6.03
N GLU A 61 -27.92 3.65 -6.06
CA GLU A 61 -26.97 2.89 -5.24
C GLU A 61 -25.56 3.05 -5.82
N VAL A 62 -24.71 3.76 -5.10
CA VAL A 62 -23.33 4.02 -5.48
C VAL A 62 -22.35 3.31 -4.53
N SER A 63 -21.24 2.86 -5.09
CA SER A 63 -20.13 2.34 -4.32
C SER A 63 -19.14 3.48 -4.05
N ASP A 64 -19.25 4.08 -2.88
CA ASP A 64 -18.41 5.23 -2.51
C ASP A 64 -16.99 4.77 -2.13
N SER A 65 -16.00 5.16 -2.92
CA SER A 65 -14.60 4.85 -2.64
C SER A 65 -14.01 5.66 -1.47
N ASN A 66 -14.69 6.74 -1.05
CA ASN A 66 -14.29 7.52 0.12
C ASN A 66 -14.87 6.94 1.42
N ASN A 67 -15.85 6.07 1.31
CA ASN A 67 -16.49 5.41 2.45
C ASN A 67 -16.17 3.91 2.43
N GLN A 68 -15.07 3.55 3.09
CA GLN A 68 -14.57 2.18 3.15
C GLN A 68 -14.43 1.75 4.59
N THR A 69 -14.90 0.55 4.89
CA THR A 69 -14.73 -0.09 6.20
C THR A 69 -13.59 -1.10 6.11
N ALA A 70 -12.56 -0.93 6.94
CA ALA A 70 -11.46 -1.88 7.03
C ALA A 70 -11.98 -3.23 7.56
N THR A 71 -11.76 -4.30 6.82
CA THR A 71 -12.16 -5.66 7.19
C THR A 71 -10.99 -6.46 7.73
N GLU A 72 -9.77 -6.07 7.41
CA GLU A 72 -8.54 -6.66 7.95
C GLU A 72 -7.47 -5.59 8.13
N THR A 73 -6.84 -5.60 9.29
CA THR A 73 -5.75 -4.67 9.64
C THR A 73 -4.58 -5.40 10.28
N ARG A 74 -3.38 -4.81 10.17
CA ARG A 74 -2.17 -5.22 10.90
C ARG A 74 -1.63 -4.04 11.71
N ALA A 75 -0.97 -4.32 12.82
CA ALA A 75 -0.31 -3.27 13.62
C ALA A 75 0.66 -2.46 12.75
N PHE A 76 0.83 -1.16 13.04
CA PHE A 76 1.82 -0.35 12.33
C PHE A 76 3.23 -0.89 12.62
N PRO A 77 4.06 -1.18 11.61
CA PRO A 77 5.39 -1.72 11.82
C PRO A 77 6.40 -0.62 12.16
N GLY A 78 7.40 -0.95 12.96
CA GLY A 78 8.57 -0.11 13.19
C GLY A 78 9.50 -0.02 11.97
N GLY A 79 9.32 -0.92 11.01
CA GLY A 79 10.04 -0.99 9.75
C GLY A 79 9.89 -2.34 9.07
N TYR A 80 10.58 -2.47 7.95
CA TYR A 80 10.65 -3.72 7.19
C TYR A 80 12.09 -4.16 6.98
N LEU A 81 12.27 -5.47 6.88
CA LEU A 81 13.51 -6.10 6.44
C LEU A 81 13.24 -6.82 5.12
N LEU A 82 14.09 -6.63 4.14
CA LEU A 82 13.96 -7.20 2.80
C LEU A 82 15.21 -8.05 2.49
N LEU A 83 15.01 -9.27 2.01
CA LEU A 83 16.13 -10.16 1.69
C LEU A 83 16.94 -9.65 0.48
N PRO A 84 18.25 -10.00 0.38
CA PRO A 84 19.11 -9.56 -0.72
C PRO A 84 18.67 -10.04 -2.10
N SER A 85 17.84 -11.12 -2.17
CA SER A 85 17.24 -11.62 -3.41
C SER A 85 16.35 -10.58 -4.08
N GLU A 86 15.76 -9.68 -3.31
CA GLU A 86 14.74 -8.72 -3.77
C GLU A 86 15.35 -7.38 -4.20
N ARG A 87 16.49 -7.43 -4.88
CA ARG A 87 17.22 -6.24 -5.32
C ARG A 87 16.34 -5.28 -6.15
N ARG A 88 15.52 -5.82 -7.05
CA ARG A 88 14.61 -5.01 -7.87
C ARG A 88 13.63 -4.21 -7.00
N ALA A 89 13.08 -4.83 -5.97
CA ALA A 89 12.18 -4.15 -5.03
C ALA A 89 12.90 -3.05 -4.27
N ALA A 90 14.14 -3.31 -3.81
CA ALA A 90 14.98 -2.30 -3.14
C ALA A 90 15.25 -1.09 -4.06
N GLU A 91 15.64 -1.31 -5.31
CA GLU A 91 15.91 -0.25 -6.30
C GLU A 91 14.66 0.61 -6.58
N VAL A 92 13.47 -0.01 -6.64
CA VAL A 92 12.21 0.73 -6.80
C VAL A 92 11.92 1.58 -5.57
N LEU A 93 12.09 1.04 -4.36
CA LEU A 93 11.89 1.80 -3.12
C LEU A 93 12.83 3.00 -3.02
N GLU A 94 14.11 2.85 -3.38
CA GLU A 94 15.08 3.95 -3.44
C GLU A 94 14.68 5.01 -4.48
N THR A 95 14.22 4.58 -5.66
CA THR A 95 13.71 5.49 -6.71
C THR A 95 12.50 6.28 -6.24
N LEU A 96 11.66 5.69 -5.40
CA LEU A 96 10.53 6.35 -4.74
C LEU A 96 10.97 7.28 -3.60
N GLY A 97 12.27 7.36 -3.30
CA GLY A 97 12.86 8.24 -2.30
C GLY A 97 12.76 7.71 -0.88
N LEU A 98 12.73 6.39 -0.71
CA LEU A 98 12.89 5.73 0.58
C LEU A 98 14.36 5.50 0.87
N ASN A 99 14.71 5.60 2.16
CA ASN A 99 16.06 5.30 2.63
C ASN A 99 16.11 3.84 3.05
N LEU A 100 17.01 3.09 2.43
CA LEU A 100 17.33 1.71 2.75
C LEU A 100 18.77 1.64 3.26
N THR A 101 18.99 0.79 4.26
CA THR A 101 20.35 0.53 4.77
C THR A 101 20.65 -0.96 4.61
N ALA A 102 21.67 -1.29 3.84
CA ALA A 102 22.12 -2.66 3.71
C ALA A 102 22.84 -3.11 5.00
N LEU A 103 22.55 -4.33 5.44
CA LEU A 103 23.24 -4.93 6.59
C LEU A 103 24.68 -5.30 6.20
N GLU A 104 25.64 -4.81 6.96
CA GLU A 104 27.06 -5.11 6.78
C GLU A 104 27.47 -6.44 7.45
N THR A 105 26.69 -6.86 8.45
CA THR A 105 26.89 -8.12 9.17
C THR A 105 25.55 -8.86 9.32
N PRO A 106 25.55 -10.19 9.50
CA PRO A 106 24.31 -10.92 9.78
C PRO A 106 23.61 -10.40 11.03
N LEU A 107 22.28 -10.27 10.98
CA LEU A 107 21.47 -9.74 12.07
C LEU A 107 20.44 -10.78 12.52
N ALA A 108 20.49 -11.19 13.78
CA ALA A 108 19.41 -11.92 14.41
C ALA A 108 18.34 -10.94 14.90
N ALA A 109 17.12 -11.06 14.40
CA ALA A 109 16.02 -10.15 14.72
C ALA A 109 14.73 -10.90 15.04
N LYS A 110 13.97 -10.36 16.01
CA LYS A 110 12.56 -10.75 16.22
C LYS A 110 11.72 -10.04 15.19
N VAL A 111 10.96 -10.78 14.44
CA VAL A 111 10.18 -10.28 13.30
C VAL A 111 8.80 -10.91 13.24
N GLN A 112 7.91 -10.28 12.51
CA GLN A 112 6.74 -10.94 11.94
C GLN A 112 7.08 -11.41 10.52
N ALA A 113 7.05 -12.72 10.34
CA ALA A 113 7.19 -13.36 9.03
C ALA A 113 5.82 -13.63 8.43
N TYR A 114 5.74 -13.57 7.10
CA TYR A 114 4.53 -13.93 6.37
C TYR A 114 4.54 -15.40 5.96
N THR A 115 3.38 -16.01 6.01
CA THR A 115 3.11 -17.32 5.43
C THR A 115 1.97 -17.16 4.42
N LEU A 116 2.22 -17.42 3.14
CA LEU A 116 1.19 -17.36 2.12
C LEU A 116 0.22 -18.55 2.30
N ILE A 117 -1.07 -18.25 2.47
CA ILE A 117 -2.14 -19.24 2.62
C ILE A 117 -2.95 -19.42 1.34
N SER A 118 -2.87 -18.48 0.42
CA SER A 118 -3.37 -18.63 -0.95
C SER A 118 -2.57 -17.78 -1.92
N ASP A 119 -2.53 -18.25 -3.16
CA ASP A 119 -1.82 -17.61 -4.26
C ASP A 119 -2.52 -17.96 -5.58
N ARG A 120 -2.97 -16.96 -6.30
CA ARG A 120 -3.66 -17.13 -7.57
C ARG A 120 -3.47 -15.94 -8.48
N LEU A 121 -3.63 -16.17 -9.77
CA LEU A 121 -3.73 -15.07 -10.74
C LEU A 121 -5.17 -14.59 -10.85
N SER A 122 -5.34 -13.30 -11.15
CA SER A 122 -6.64 -12.75 -11.51
C SER A 122 -7.22 -13.49 -12.72
N PRO A 123 -8.53 -13.76 -12.76
CA PRO A 123 -9.16 -14.47 -13.89
C PRO A 123 -9.21 -13.63 -15.16
N LYS A 124 -9.03 -12.33 -15.05
CA LYS A 124 -9.02 -11.38 -16.16
C LYS A 124 -7.82 -10.45 -16.02
N PRO A 125 -7.20 -10.02 -17.12
CA PRO A 125 -6.16 -9.02 -17.04
C PRO A 125 -6.72 -7.67 -16.65
N PHE A 126 -5.97 -6.95 -15.82
CA PHE A 126 -6.14 -5.53 -15.55
C PHE A 126 -5.04 -4.76 -16.31
N GLU A 127 -5.39 -3.83 -17.16
CA GLU A 127 -4.45 -3.06 -18.01
C GLU A 127 -3.44 -3.95 -18.78
N GLY A 128 -3.91 -5.10 -19.26
CA GLY A 128 -3.07 -6.06 -20.01
C GLY A 128 -2.20 -6.99 -19.17
N PHE A 129 -2.34 -6.93 -17.84
CA PHE A 129 -1.53 -7.68 -16.90
C PHE A 129 -2.39 -8.53 -15.95
N PHE A 130 -2.03 -9.81 -15.78
CA PHE A 130 -2.69 -10.68 -14.80
C PHE A 130 -2.09 -10.46 -13.42
N GLU A 131 -2.86 -9.82 -12.55
CA GLU A 131 -2.46 -9.52 -11.19
C GLU A 131 -2.30 -10.82 -10.37
N ARG A 132 -1.31 -10.86 -9.50
CA ARG A 132 -1.16 -11.91 -8.51
C ARG A 132 -1.91 -11.51 -7.25
N ILE A 133 -2.81 -12.34 -6.81
CA ILE A 133 -3.66 -12.14 -5.65
C ILE A 133 -3.28 -13.18 -4.61
N VAL A 134 -2.76 -12.74 -3.50
CA VAL A 134 -2.34 -13.60 -2.39
C VAL A 134 -3.11 -13.29 -1.11
N ARG A 135 -3.08 -14.26 -0.20
CA ARG A 135 -3.47 -14.10 1.20
C ARG A 135 -2.31 -14.57 2.05
N ALA A 136 -2.02 -13.84 3.11
CA ALA A 136 -0.91 -14.16 4.00
C ALA A 136 -1.33 -14.02 5.47
N GLU A 137 -0.82 -14.91 6.29
CA GLU A 137 -0.85 -14.81 7.75
C GLU A 137 0.51 -14.35 8.26
N THR A 138 0.51 -13.63 9.38
CA THR A 138 1.74 -13.23 10.05
C THR A 138 1.97 -14.09 11.29
N ARG A 139 3.25 -14.42 11.55
CA ARG A 139 3.66 -15.08 12.79
C ARG A 139 4.91 -14.44 13.34
N ASP A 140 4.96 -14.30 14.64
CA ASP A 140 6.16 -13.84 15.33
C ASP A 140 7.22 -14.94 15.34
N THR A 141 8.43 -14.61 14.99
CA THR A 141 9.57 -15.54 14.94
C THR A 141 10.89 -14.79 15.10
N THR A 142 11.97 -15.53 15.25
CA THR A 142 13.33 -15.00 15.19
C THR A 142 13.99 -15.53 13.93
N VAL A 143 14.56 -14.62 13.13
CA VAL A 143 15.30 -14.96 11.90
C VAL A 143 16.69 -14.40 11.95
N THR A 144 17.64 -15.05 11.28
CA THR A 144 18.97 -14.50 11.03
C THR A 144 19.02 -14.00 9.59
N LEU A 145 19.07 -12.68 9.43
CA LEU A 145 19.18 -12.04 8.14
C LEU A 145 20.62 -12.06 7.65
N PRO A 146 20.87 -12.36 6.39
CA PRO A 146 22.22 -12.34 5.82
C PRO A 146 22.73 -10.93 5.59
N VAL A 147 24.04 -10.82 5.37
CA VAL A 147 24.67 -9.60 4.84
C VAL A 147 23.99 -9.20 3.54
N GLY A 148 23.81 -7.89 3.34
CA GLY A 148 23.15 -7.33 2.16
C GLY A 148 21.61 -7.31 2.24
N ALA A 149 20.99 -7.85 3.29
CA ALA A 149 19.57 -7.59 3.55
C ALA A 149 19.37 -6.11 3.85
N TRP A 150 18.23 -5.54 3.44
CA TRP A 150 17.96 -4.12 3.63
C TRP A 150 17.04 -3.87 4.81
N TRP A 151 17.44 -2.89 5.63
CA TRP A 151 16.60 -2.30 6.66
C TRP A 151 15.90 -1.05 6.14
N ILE A 152 14.59 -0.97 6.32
CA ILE A 152 13.71 0.12 5.88
C ILE A 152 12.98 0.64 7.11
N PRO A 153 13.49 1.69 7.78
CA PRO A 153 12.91 2.19 9.03
C PRO A 153 11.60 2.94 8.79
N ALA A 154 10.68 2.89 9.78
CA ALA A 154 9.41 3.59 9.71
C ALA A 154 9.52 5.12 9.87
N ASN A 155 10.59 5.61 10.49
CA ASN A 155 10.77 7.03 10.80
C ASN A 155 11.22 7.88 9.59
N GLN A 156 10.62 7.65 8.42
CA GLN A 156 10.93 8.38 7.19
C GLN A 156 9.66 8.88 6.49
N THR A 157 9.80 9.99 5.77
CA THR A 157 8.71 10.77 5.21
C THR A 157 7.74 9.97 4.33
N ARG A 158 8.23 8.97 3.60
CA ARG A 158 7.45 8.20 2.62
C ARG A 158 7.13 6.78 3.07
N PHE A 159 7.27 6.49 4.36
CA PHE A 159 7.07 5.13 4.87
C PHE A 159 5.69 4.53 4.58
N HIS A 160 4.66 5.38 4.43
CA HIS A 160 3.33 4.90 4.03
C HIS A 160 3.33 4.19 2.67
N LEU A 161 4.23 4.58 1.74
CA LEU A 161 4.42 3.84 0.48
C LEU A 161 5.02 2.45 0.74
N THR A 162 5.95 2.35 1.69
CA THR A 162 6.60 1.08 2.01
C THR A 162 5.58 0.03 2.44
N LYS A 163 4.68 0.39 3.35
CA LYS A 163 3.64 -0.55 3.80
C LYS A 163 2.68 -0.94 2.68
N GLU A 164 2.30 -0.03 1.80
CA GLU A 164 1.47 -0.34 0.64
C GLU A 164 2.16 -1.30 -0.34
N LEU A 165 3.47 -1.11 -0.54
CA LEU A 165 4.24 -1.88 -1.53
C LEU A 165 4.72 -3.23 -1.01
N LEU A 166 5.05 -3.36 0.29
CA LEU A 166 5.66 -4.55 0.88
C LEU A 166 4.67 -5.49 1.58
N GLU A 167 3.47 -5.01 1.94
CA GLU A 167 2.44 -5.94 2.42
C GLU A 167 2.02 -6.87 1.28
N PRO A 168 2.00 -8.21 1.49
CA PRO A 168 1.75 -9.16 0.39
C PRO A 168 0.45 -8.93 -0.36
N GLU A 169 -0.60 -8.54 0.37
CA GLU A 169 -1.94 -8.30 -0.19
C GLU A 169 -2.16 -6.89 -0.69
N GLY A 170 -1.16 -6.01 -0.60
CA GLY A 170 -1.26 -4.61 -1.02
C GLY A 170 -1.83 -4.47 -2.41
N ILE A 171 -2.83 -3.60 -2.56
CA ILE A 171 -3.53 -3.41 -3.85
C ILE A 171 -2.61 -2.84 -4.93
N ASN A 172 -1.60 -2.08 -4.51
CA ASN A 172 -0.51 -1.57 -5.35
C ASN A 172 0.81 -2.27 -5.01
N GLY A 173 0.75 -3.42 -4.33
CA GLY A 173 1.89 -4.12 -3.76
C GLY A 173 2.80 -4.79 -4.78
N PHE A 174 4.05 -4.97 -4.38
CA PHE A 174 5.07 -5.60 -5.22
C PHE A 174 4.75 -7.05 -5.59
N VAL A 175 4.03 -7.78 -4.74
CA VAL A 175 3.58 -9.14 -5.08
C VAL A 175 2.55 -9.10 -6.19
N ARG A 176 1.59 -8.17 -6.12
CA ARG A 176 0.53 -8.05 -7.12
C ARG A 176 1.06 -7.82 -8.52
N TYR A 177 2.10 -6.98 -8.63
CA TYR A 177 2.74 -6.62 -9.91
C TYR A 177 4.03 -7.41 -10.18
N ARG A 178 4.28 -8.49 -9.44
CA ARG A 178 5.43 -9.40 -9.60
C ARG A 178 6.80 -8.70 -9.58
N VAL A 179 6.92 -7.65 -8.81
CA VAL A 179 8.22 -7.08 -8.46
C VAL A 179 8.90 -7.99 -7.44
N ILE A 180 8.12 -8.49 -6.46
CA ILE A 180 8.45 -9.62 -5.58
C ILE A 180 7.62 -10.81 -6.07
N ASP A 181 8.28 -11.90 -6.40
CA ASP A 181 7.62 -13.12 -6.91
C ASP A 181 7.88 -14.29 -5.93
N PRO A 182 7.13 -14.36 -4.80
CA PRO A 182 7.33 -15.39 -3.82
C PRO A 182 6.95 -16.75 -4.40
N THR A 183 7.75 -17.76 -4.12
CA THR A 183 7.40 -19.16 -4.40
C THR A 183 6.71 -19.75 -3.17
N THR A 184 5.69 -20.60 -3.38
CA THR A 184 4.91 -21.23 -2.29
C THR A 184 5.75 -22.07 -1.34
N ASP A 185 6.92 -22.53 -1.78
CA ASP A 185 7.81 -23.40 -1.02
C ASP A 185 8.95 -22.66 -0.29
N GLN A 186 9.04 -21.34 -0.42
CA GLN A 186 10.07 -20.54 0.21
C GLN A 186 9.48 -19.55 1.22
N ALA A 187 10.29 -19.19 2.23
CA ALA A 187 9.91 -18.13 3.15
C ALA A 187 9.71 -16.82 2.38
N PHE A 188 8.66 -16.10 2.70
CA PHE A 188 8.41 -14.79 2.09
C PHE A 188 9.59 -13.85 2.37
N PRO A 189 10.11 -13.11 1.36
CA PRO A 189 11.38 -12.41 1.48
C PRO A 189 11.30 -11.07 2.21
N VAL A 190 10.16 -10.73 2.79
CA VAL A 190 9.92 -9.50 3.56
C VAL A 190 9.54 -9.86 4.99
N TYR A 191 10.05 -9.13 5.95
CA TYR A 191 9.72 -9.27 7.37
C TYR A 191 9.33 -7.91 7.94
N ARG A 192 8.38 -7.92 8.87
CA ARG A 192 7.97 -6.74 9.63
C ARG A 192 8.70 -6.72 10.97
N ILE A 193 9.17 -5.55 11.37
CA ILE A 193 9.61 -5.29 12.74
C ILE A 193 8.46 -4.57 13.44
N LEU A 194 8.04 -5.08 14.58
CA LEU A 194 7.08 -4.38 15.43
C LEU A 194 7.82 -3.32 16.28
N PRO A 195 7.12 -2.24 16.66
CA PRO A 195 7.67 -1.20 17.53
C PRO A 195 8.14 -1.73 18.87
#